data_6b6c1c3eaab92469a74c6d64b420b513
#
_entry.id   6b6c1c3eaab92469a74c6d64b420b513
#
_cell.length_a   1.000
_cell.length_b   1.000
_cell.length_c   1.000
_cell.angle_alpha   90.00
_cell.angle_beta   90.00
_cell.angle_gamma   90.00
#
_symmetry.space_group_name_H-M   'P 1'
#
loop_
_entity.id
_entity.type
_entity.pdbx_description
1 polymer ?
#
loop_
_entity_poly.entity_id
_entity_poly.type
_entity_poly.pdbx_seq_one_letter_code
_entity_poly.pdbx_strand_id
1 'polypeptide(L)'
;MYSPKDEATRARMADALAHAAAHLSTTTTGAPAWGWLGRTIGSRTAGGHWLRVHCGEAAKTPATRNEGIALAEERVSDKVSRPHLHDLYRWDGGEYVFEAELIDYIAQPVISPETPDLTADPGLPESWWTTLRESLDALSTAEPPRETIRQSWADRVFPEFLGIPAPAITERVTGHADLQWANLTHAPLVILDWERWGAVPIGYDPAMLYVNSLRVPAVADRIRAEFAHVLDTPAGRIGEQIALAEMLQAVGRGWYIELSPLLRQRSEDLTGVRPPDPSPAHPNA
;
A
#
# COMPACT_ATOMS: atom_id res chain seq x y z
N MET A 1 0.81 -12.70 8.91
CA MET A 1 0.12 -11.70 8.09
C MET A 1 0.19 -12.08 6.60
N TYR A 2 1.36 -12.38 6.08
CA TYR A 2 1.59 -12.80 4.68
C TYR A 2 1.56 -14.32 4.56
N SER A 3 0.37 -14.91 4.66
CA SER A 3 0.13 -16.35 4.50
C SER A 3 -1.35 -16.59 4.16
N PRO A 4 -1.69 -17.69 3.48
CA PRO A 4 -3.07 -18.08 3.27
C PRO A 4 -3.77 -18.39 4.59
N LYS A 5 -5.05 -18.03 4.68
CA LYS A 5 -5.88 -18.21 5.88
C LYS A 5 -6.22 -19.68 6.18
N ASP A 6 -6.24 -20.51 5.14
CA ASP A 6 -6.58 -21.93 5.22
C ASP A 6 -5.96 -22.72 4.04
N GLU A 7 -6.03 -24.05 4.11
CA GLU A 7 -5.45 -24.94 3.10
C GLU A 7 -6.21 -24.86 1.76
N ALA A 8 -7.52 -24.60 1.77
CA ALA A 8 -8.30 -24.42 0.54
C ALA A 8 -7.83 -23.16 -0.23
N THR A 9 -7.58 -22.07 0.49
CA THR A 9 -6.98 -20.86 -0.11
C THR A 9 -5.58 -21.15 -0.64
N ARG A 10 -4.76 -21.92 0.10
CA ARG A 10 -3.41 -22.30 -0.34
C ARG A 10 -3.45 -23.09 -1.64
N ALA A 11 -4.27 -24.14 -1.70
CA ALA A 11 -4.39 -24.99 -2.89
C ALA A 11 -4.89 -24.18 -4.10
N ARG A 12 -6.00 -23.44 -3.93
CA ARG A 12 -6.57 -22.60 -5.00
C ARG A 12 -5.54 -21.62 -5.58
N MET A 13 -4.77 -20.95 -4.75
CA MET A 13 -3.78 -19.98 -5.21
C MET A 13 -2.57 -20.65 -5.87
N ALA A 14 -2.16 -21.81 -5.39
CA ALA A 14 -1.08 -22.60 -6.02
C ALA A 14 -1.51 -23.07 -7.44
N ASP A 15 -2.75 -23.56 -7.58
CA ASP A 15 -3.32 -23.96 -8.87
C ASP A 15 -3.44 -22.74 -9.80
N ALA A 16 -3.86 -21.59 -9.28
CA ALA A 16 -3.95 -20.36 -10.06
C ALA A 16 -2.57 -19.88 -10.56
N LEU A 17 -1.53 -19.98 -9.74
CA LEU A 17 -0.16 -19.65 -10.14
C LEU A 17 0.34 -20.59 -11.27
N ALA A 18 0.09 -21.89 -11.14
CA ALA A 18 0.44 -22.87 -12.16
C ALA A 18 -0.33 -22.63 -13.49
N HIS A 19 -1.64 -22.32 -13.39
CA HIS A 19 -2.46 -21.98 -14.55
C HIS A 19 -1.93 -20.73 -15.26
N ALA A 20 -1.63 -19.67 -14.52
CA ALA A 20 -1.08 -18.44 -15.08
C ALA A 20 0.28 -18.66 -15.74
N ALA A 21 1.17 -19.43 -15.11
CA ALA A 21 2.48 -19.75 -15.65
C ALA A 21 2.37 -20.50 -17.00
N ALA A 22 1.45 -21.47 -17.09
CA ALA A 22 1.19 -22.19 -18.33
C ALA A 22 0.65 -21.28 -19.43
N HIS A 23 -0.33 -20.40 -19.11
CA HIS A 23 -0.91 -19.46 -20.07
C HIS A 23 0.14 -18.47 -20.61
N LEU A 24 0.95 -17.89 -19.72
CA LEU A 24 2.00 -16.93 -20.05
C LEU A 24 3.29 -17.60 -20.57
N SER A 25 3.23 -18.92 -20.86
CA SER A 25 4.36 -19.68 -21.42
C SER A 25 5.66 -19.49 -20.61
N THR A 26 5.55 -19.43 -19.28
CA THR A 26 6.68 -19.26 -18.36
C THR A 26 6.76 -20.42 -17.36
N THR A 27 7.88 -20.51 -16.65
CA THR A 27 8.11 -21.51 -15.58
C THR A 27 8.50 -20.79 -14.32
N THR A 28 7.79 -21.08 -13.22
CA THR A 28 8.12 -20.54 -11.89
C THR A 28 9.32 -21.26 -11.27
N THR A 29 10.11 -20.55 -10.49
CA THR A 29 11.33 -21.05 -9.83
C THR A 29 11.35 -20.65 -8.36
N GLY A 30 11.81 -21.58 -7.51
CA GLY A 30 11.90 -21.34 -6.06
C GLY A 30 10.54 -21.44 -5.34
N ALA A 31 10.56 -21.15 -4.05
CA ALA A 31 9.36 -21.12 -3.23
C ALA A 31 8.52 -19.87 -3.53
N PRO A 32 7.19 -19.97 -3.62
CA PRO A 32 6.34 -18.82 -3.83
C PRO A 32 6.29 -17.92 -2.57
N ALA A 33 6.18 -16.61 -2.79
CA ALA A 33 5.88 -15.63 -1.75
C ALA A 33 4.36 -15.36 -1.70
N TRP A 34 3.88 -15.07 -0.50
CA TRP A 34 2.47 -14.81 -0.24
C TRP A 34 2.25 -13.33 0.08
N GLY A 35 1.19 -12.76 -0.45
CA GLY A 35 0.72 -11.44 -0.04
C GLY A 35 -0.25 -11.51 1.15
N TRP A 36 -0.84 -10.38 1.46
CA TRP A 36 -1.75 -10.19 2.58
C TRP A 36 -2.87 -11.23 2.62
N LEU A 37 -2.96 -11.98 3.72
CA LEU A 37 -3.97 -13.03 3.96
C LEU A 37 -4.07 -14.07 2.82
N GLY A 38 -3.01 -14.28 2.04
CA GLY A 38 -3.00 -15.20 0.91
C GLY A 38 -3.88 -14.78 -0.28
N ARG A 39 -4.24 -13.50 -0.39
CA ARG A 39 -4.99 -12.97 -1.54
C ARG A 39 -4.17 -12.90 -2.80
N THR A 40 -2.85 -12.85 -2.64
CA THR A 40 -1.89 -12.90 -3.75
C THR A 40 -0.85 -13.98 -3.49
N ILE A 41 -0.34 -14.55 -4.58
CA ILE A 41 0.80 -15.44 -4.59
C ILE A 41 1.73 -15.00 -5.73
N GLY A 42 3.02 -15.05 -5.52
CA GLY A 42 3.98 -14.71 -6.57
C GLY A 42 5.20 -15.60 -6.53
N SER A 43 5.85 -15.74 -7.67
CA SER A 43 7.09 -16.50 -7.80
C SER A 43 7.99 -15.91 -8.89
N ARG A 44 9.29 -16.04 -8.71
CA ARG A 44 10.24 -15.72 -9.77
C ARG A 44 10.05 -16.71 -10.93
N THR A 45 10.22 -16.21 -12.16
CA THR A 45 10.21 -17.04 -13.36
C THR A 45 11.62 -17.36 -13.83
N ALA A 46 11.75 -18.43 -14.62
CA ALA A 46 13.03 -18.80 -15.28
C ALA A 46 13.50 -17.70 -16.24
N GLY A 47 12.57 -16.91 -16.79
CA GLY A 47 12.86 -15.73 -17.65
C GLY A 47 13.34 -14.50 -16.89
N GLY A 48 13.47 -14.56 -15.55
CA GLY A 48 13.97 -13.44 -14.77
C GLY A 48 12.91 -12.40 -14.37
N HIS A 49 11.62 -12.70 -14.58
CA HIS A 49 10.49 -11.86 -14.17
C HIS A 49 9.89 -12.36 -12.85
N TRP A 50 8.93 -11.60 -12.33
CA TRP A 50 8.07 -11.98 -11.23
C TRP A 50 6.66 -12.22 -11.75
N LEU A 51 6.14 -13.44 -11.57
CA LEU A 51 4.74 -13.77 -11.85
C LEU A 51 3.95 -13.64 -10.55
N ARG A 52 2.99 -12.72 -10.51
CA ARG A 52 2.09 -12.49 -9.36
C ARG A 52 0.65 -12.79 -9.77
N VAL A 53 -0.08 -13.51 -8.93
CA VAL A 53 -1.50 -13.80 -9.15
C VAL A 53 -2.33 -13.24 -8.02
N HIS A 54 -3.36 -12.48 -8.36
CA HIS A 54 -4.39 -11.99 -7.47
C HIS A 54 -5.64 -12.84 -7.56
N CYS A 55 -6.35 -12.99 -6.45
CA CYS A 55 -7.63 -13.68 -6.37
C CYS A 55 -8.65 -12.81 -5.63
N GLY A 56 -9.84 -12.67 -6.20
CA GLY A 56 -10.98 -12.00 -5.56
C GLY A 56 -12.26 -12.82 -5.73
N GLU A 57 -13.20 -12.71 -4.78
CA GLU A 57 -14.53 -13.28 -4.94
C GLU A 57 -15.26 -12.54 -6.07
N ALA A 58 -15.81 -13.26 -7.06
CA ALA A 58 -16.43 -12.68 -8.25
C ALA A 58 -17.57 -11.70 -7.87
N ALA A 59 -18.38 -12.02 -6.87
CA ALA A 59 -19.48 -11.17 -6.41
C ALA A 59 -19.04 -9.84 -5.76
N LYS A 60 -17.77 -9.74 -5.30
CA LYS A 60 -17.23 -8.59 -4.56
C LYS A 60 -16.14 -7.84 -5.31
N THR A 61 -15.67 -8.39 -6.42
CA THR A 61 -14.53 -7.85 -7.16
C THR A 61 -15.01 -7.19 -8.44
N PRO A 62 -15.06 -5.86 -8.51
CA PRO A 62 -15.35 -5.16 -9.77
C PRO A 62 -14.31 -5.54 -10.83
N ALA A 63 -14.74 -5.61 -12.10
CA ALA A 63 -13.86 -5.95 -13.22
C ALA A 63 -12.62 -5.02 -13.35
N THR A 64 -12.70 -3.81 -12.78
CA THR A 64 -11.66 -2.77 -12.83
C THR A 64 -10.78 -2.71 -11.57
N ARG A 65 -10.93 -3.63 -10.61
CA ARG A 65 -10.27 -3.50 -9.31
C ARG A 65 -8.75 -3.60 -9.40
N ASN A 66 -8.24 -4.42 -10.29
CA ASN A 66 -6.82 -4.76 -10.38
C ASN A 66 -6.11 -4.16 -11.60
N GLU A 67 -6.68 -3.12 -12.21
CA GLU A 67 -6.03 -2.43 -13.34
C GLU A 67 -4.86 -1.54 -12.91
N GLY A 68 -4.53 -1.53 -11.61
CA GLY A 68 -3.57 -0.59 -11.05
C GLY A 68 -2.22 -0.59 -11.75
N ILE A 69 -1.58 -1.75 -11.91
CA ILE A 69 -0.27 -1.81 -12.54
C ILE A 69 -0.32 -1.58 -14.06
N ALA A 70 -1.37 -2.04 -14.74
CA ALA A 70 -1.54 -1.80 -16.17
C ALA A 70 -1.74 -0.31 -16.47
N LEU A 71 -2.56 0.37 -15.67
CA LEU A 71 -2.75 1.81 -15.79
C LEU A 71 -1.52 2.60 -15.35
N ALA A 72 -0.74 2.08 -14.39
CA ALA A 72 0.54 2.68 -14.02
C ALA A 72 1.55 2.59 -15.18
N GLU A 73 1.57 1.47 -15.92
CA GLU A 73 2.41 1.33 -17.11
C GLU A 73 2.07 2.34 -18.21
N GLU A 74 0.78 2.66 -18.37
CA GLU A 74 0.32 3.62 -19.38
C GLU A 74 0.52 5.08 -18.99
N ARG A 75 0.42 5.44 -17.69
CA ARG A 75 0.23 6.83 -17.23
C ARG A 75 1.31 7.35 -16.32
N VAL A 76 2.04 6.46 -15.63
CA VAL A 76 3.07 6.87 -14.69
C VAL A 76 4.42 6.97 -15.40
N SER A 77 5.07 8.11 -15.23
CA SER A 77 6.39 8.37 -15.83
C SER A 77 7.44 7.36 -15.39
N ASP A 78 8.39 7.01 -16.29
CA ASP A 78 9.56 6.17 -16.00
C ASP A 78 10.55 6.81 -14.99
N LYS A 79 10.31 8.06 -14.60
CA LYS A 79 11.04 8.68 -13.47
C LYS A 79 10.61 8.11 -12.12
N VAL A 80 9.44 7.48 -12.05
CA VAL A 80 8.97 6.79 -10.85
C VAL A 80 9.62 5.41 -10.81
N SER A 81 10.42 5.17 -9.77
CA SER A 81 11.10 3.87 -9.60
C SER A 81 10.07 2.79 -9.22
N ARG A 82 9.68 1.97 -10.19
CA ARG A 82 8.66 0.92 -10.05
C ARG A 82 8.99 -0.29 -10.92
N PRO A 83 8.41 -1.48 -10.65
CA PRO A 83 8.47 -2.58 -11.60
C PRO A 83 7.61 -2.28 -12.83
N HIS A 84 8.06 -2.68 -14.01
CA HIS A 84 7.32 -2.59 -15.26
C HIS A 84 6.48 -3.83 -15.51
N LEU A 85 5.31 -3.64 -16.13
CA LEU A 85 4.42 -4.73 -16.54
C LEU A 85 4.84 -5.24 -17.92
N HIS A 86 5.06 -6.55 -18.05
CA HIS A 86 5.40 -7.22 -19.30
C HIS A 86 4.20 -7.90 -19.92
N ASP A 87 3.32 -8.51 -19.09
CA ASP A 87 2.12 -9.20 -19.56
C ASP A 87 1.06 -9.26 -18.46
N LEU A 88 -0.21 -9.38 -18.88
CA LEU A 88 -1.37 -9.40 -18.00
C LEU A 88 -2.38 -10.44 -18.50
N TYR A 89 -2.79 -11.35 -17.62
CA TYR A 89 -3.78 -12.37 -17.95
C TYR A 89 -4.89 -12.42 -16.92
N ARG A 90 -6.15 -12.37 -17.36
CA ARG A 90 -7.34 -12.42 -16.50
C ARG A 90 -8.21 -13.60 -16.87
N TRP A 91 -8.76 -14.28 -15.87
CA TRP A 91 -9.72 -15.36 -16.11
C TRP A 91 -10.78 -15.44 -15.02
N ASP A 92 -11.92 -16.00 -15.40
CA ASP A 92 -13.04 -16.32 -14.52
C ASP A 92 -12.90 -17.77 -14.06
N GLY A 93 -12.91 -18.00 -12.76
CA GLY A 93 -12.90 -19.31 -12.09
C GLY A 93 -14.22 -19.62 -11.41
N GLY A 94 -15.32 -18.96 -11.78
CA GLY A 94 -16.65 -19.15 -11.23
C GLY A 94 -16.88 -18.32 -9.97
N GLU A 95 -16.67 -18.86 -8.79
CA GLU A 95 -16.79 -18.10 -7.51
C GLU A 95 -15.70 -17.05 -7.34
N TYR A 96 -14.58 -17.21 -8.06
CA TYR A 96 -13.41 -16.36 -7.97
C TYR A 96 -13.01 -15.82 -9.34
N VAL A 97 -12.51 -14.60 -9.34
CA VAL A 97 -11.83 -14.00 -10.49
C VAL A 97 -10.34 -13.88 -10.16
N PHE A 98 -9.53 -14.10 -11.18
CA PHE A 98 -8.08 -14.11 -11.05
C PHE A 98 -7.46 -13.13 -12.02
N GLU A 99 -6.35 -12.54 -11.62
CA GLU A 99 -5.49 -11.74 -12.48
C GLU A 99 -4.04 -12.12 -12.24
N ALA A 100 -3.31 -12.40 -13.30
CA ALA A 100 -1.88 -12.67 -13.28
C ALA A 100 -1.12 -11.52 -13.95
N GLU A 101 -0.11 -11.02 -13.28
CA GLU A 101 0.80 -9.98 -13.72
C GLU A 101 2.20 -10.55 -13.89
N LEU A 102 2.79 -10.41 -15.06
CA LEU A 102 4.21 -10.69 -15.29
C LEU A 102 4.94 -9.36 -15.25
N ILE A 103 5.73 -9.13 -14.21
CA ILE A 103 6.39 -7.86 -13.95
C ILE A 103 7.90 -8.05 -13.76
N ASP A 104 8.65 -6.96 -13.70
CA ASP A 104 10.07 -7.00 -13.36
C ASP A 104 10.30 -7.75 -12.04
N TYR A 105 11.31 -8.63 -12.02
CA TYR A 105 11.79 -9.21 -10.77
C TYR A 105 12.70 -8.23 -10.06
N ILE A 106 12.29 -7.75 -8.90
CA ILE A 106 13.07 -6.85 -8.06
C ILE A 106 13.87 -7.69 -7.08
N ALA A 107 15.19 -7.65 -7.23
CA ALA A 107 16.12 -8.45 -6.41
C ALA A 107 16.40 -7.80 -5.05
N GLN A 108 16.18 -6.50 -4.92
CA GLN A 108 16.36 -5.77 -3.66
C GLN A 108 15.33 -6.21 -2.63
N PRO A 109 15.74 -6.53 -1.41
CA PRO A 109 14.79 -6.87 -0.36
C PRO A 109 13.93 -5.66 0.01
N VAL A 110 12.68 -5.89 0.35
CA VAL A 110 11.82 -4.87 0.97
C VAL A 110 12.35 -4.50 2.35
N ILE A 111 12.11 -3.26 2.76
CA ILE A 111 12.64 -2.72 4.03
C ILE A 111 12.00 -3.40 5.24
N SER A 112 10.68 -3.65 5.18
CA SER A 112 9.94 -4.29 6.25
C SER A 112 9.08 -5.44 5.72
N PRO A 113 9.63 -6.67 5.63
CA PRO A 113 8.94 -7.80 4.98
C PRO A 113 7.80 -8.41 5.82
N GLU A 114 7.77 -8.17 7.12
CA GLU A 114 6.80 -8.81 8.03
C GLU A 114 5.63 -7.91 8.38
N THR A 115 5.85 -6.61 8.42
CA THR A 115 4.87 -5.61 8.83
C THR A 115 5.09 -4.29 8.08
N PRO A 116 4.06 -3.50 7.81
CA PRO A 116 4.21 -2.20 7.14
C PRO A 116 4.96 -1.15 7.95
N ASP A 117 4.99 -1.25 9.27
CA ASP A 117 5.66 -0.31 10.16
C ASP A 117 7.15 -0.67 10.38
N LEU A 118 7.96 0.33 10.68
CA LEU A 118 9.36 0.14 11.04
C LEU A 118 9.52 -0.24 12.52
N THR A 119 10.42 -1.18 12.76
CA THR A 119 10.86 -1.57 14.11
C THR A 119 12.31 -1.16 14.40
N ALA A 120 13.08 -0.82 13.37
CA ALA A 120 14.47 -0.36 13.46
C ALA A 120 14.79 0.58 12.32
N ASP A 121 15.82 1.43 12.49
CA ASP A 121 16.32 2.29 11.41
C ASP A 121 16.94 1.44 10.29
N PRO A 122 16.46 1.54 9.04
CA PRO A 122 17.01 0.81 7.92
C PRO A 122 18.34 1.35 7.38
N GLY A 123 18.84 2.47 7.89
CA GLY A 123 20.14 3.06 7.49
C GLY A 123 20.18 3.48 6.01
N LEU A 124 19.14 4.11 5.49
CA LEU A 124 19.00 4.42 4.06
C LEU A 124 19.92 5.57 3.64
N PRO A 125 20.63 5.45 2.49
CA PRO A 125 21.51 6.50 1.99
C PRO A 125 20.73 7.72 1.47
N GLU A 126 21.39 8.87 1.36
CA GLU A 126 20.79 10.12 0.86
C GLU A 126 20.19 9.97 -0.54
N SER A 127 20.84 9.20 -1.41
CA SER A 127 20.35 8.92 -2.76
C SER A 127 18.98 8.21 -2.75
N TRP A 128 18.70 7.37 -1.76
CA TRP A 128 17.41 6.71 -1.60
C TRP A 128 16.29 7.73 -1.32
N TRP A 129 16.54 8.67 -0.40
CA TRP A 129 15.59 9.74 -0.07
C TRP A 129 15.34 10.67 -1.24
N THR A 130 16.40 11.00 -2.00
CA THR A 130 16.28 11.78 -3.24
C THR A 130 15.40 11.06 -4.26
N THR A 131 15.66 9.76 -4.50
CA THR A 131 14.84 8.96 -5.43
C THR A 131 13.39 8.87 -4.98
N LEU A 132 13.12 8.76 -3.66
CA LEU A 132 11.75 8.75 -3.14
C LEU A 132 11.03 10.07 -3.44
N ARG A 133 11.65 11.21 -3.12
CA ARG A 133 11.06 12.53 -3.42
C ARG A 133 10.78 12.69 -4.91
N GLU A 134 11.77 12.44 -5.75
CA GLU A 134 11.64 12.57 -7.21
C GLU A 134 10.55 11.65 -7.78
N SER A 135 10.43 10.42 -7.23
CA SER A 135 9.37 9.49 -7.61
C SER A 135 7.98 10.00 -7.22
N LEU A 136 7.81 10.51 -6.00
CA LEU A 136 6.51 11.03 -5.55
C LEU A 136 6.15 12.34 -6.30
N ASP A 137 7.12 13.21 -6.57
CA ASP A 137 6.92 14.41 -7.36
C ASP A 137 6.49 14.07 -8.80
N ALA A 138 7.16 13.11 -9.43
CA ALA A 138 6.81 12.65 -10.76
C ALA A 138 5.42 11.98 -10.78
N LEU A 139 5.09 11.16 -9.77
CA LEU A 139 3.78 10.51 -9.63
C LEU A 139 2.66 11.54 -9.46
N SER A 140 2.90 12.61 -8.71
CA SER A 140 1.90 13.64 -8.44
C SER A 140 1.33 14.30 -9.69
N THR A 141 2.07 14.24 -10.81
CA THR A 141 1.69 14.83 -12.11
C THR A 141 0.94 13.86 -13.03
N ALA A 142 0.87 12.56 -12.69
CA ALA A 142 0.17 11.57 -13.49
C ALA A 142 -1.36 11.75 -13.40
N GLU A 143 -2.08 11.36 -14.45
CA GLU A 143 -3.55 11.35 -14.41
C GLU A 143 -4.05 10.18 -13.55
N PRO A 144 -4.77 10.44 -12.45
CA PRO A 144 -5.21 9.37 -11.55
C PRO A 144 -6.30 8.52 -12.20
N PRO A 145 -6.25 7.18 -12.06
CA PRO A 145 -7.28 6.29 -12.62
C PRO A 145 -8.59 6.35 -11.84
N ARG A 146 -8.54 6.76 -10.57
CA ARG A 146 -9.67 6.76 -9.65
C ARG A 146 -9.46 7.74 -8.49
N GLU A 147 -10.52 8.07 -7.80
CA GLU A 147 -10.45 8.66 -6.47
C GLU A 147 -10.29 7.54 -5.43
N THR A 148 -9.08 7.39 -4.87
CA THR A 148 -8.77 6.30 -3.94
C THR A 148 -9.25 6.61 -2.53
N ILE A 149 -9.05 7.84 -2.06
CA ILE A 149 -9.54 8.29 -0.76
C ILE A 149 -10.75 9.20 -0.97
N ARG A 150 -11.94 8.71 -0.62
CA ARG A 150 -13.21 9.40 -0.84
C ARG A 150 -13.64 10.19 0.39
N GLN A 151 -14.27 11.36 0.18
CA GLN A 151 -14.85 12.15 1.27
C GLN A 151 -15.82 11.31 2.12
N SER A 152 -16.71 10.53 1.49
CA SER A 152 -17.70 9.71 2.20
C SER A 152 -17.08 8.65 3.12
N TRP A 153 -15.87 8.17 2.82
CA TRP A 153 -15.11 7.31 3.73
C TRP A 153 -14.60 8.12 4.93
N ALA A 154 -14.02 9.28 4.70
CA ALA A 154 -13.54 10.17 5.76
C ALA A 154 -14.68 10.59 6.70
N ASP A 155 -15.84 10.99 6.16
CA ASP A 155 -17.02 11.40 6.94
C ASP A 155 -17.48 10.32 7.93
N ARG A 156 -17.33 9.04 7.58
CA ARG A 156 -17.65 7.91 8.46
C ARG A 156 -16.54 7.61 9.46
N VAL A 157 -15.27 7.60 9.00
CA VAL A 157 -14.14 7.06 9.77
C VAL A 157 -13.61 8.07 10.80
N PHE A 158 -13.63 9.36 10.47
CA PHE A 158 -13.10 10.39 11.37
C PHE A 158 -13.82 10.46 12.73
N PRO A 159 -15.16 10.54 12.80
CA PRO A 159 -15.85 10.53 14.10
C PRO A 159 -15.57 9.27 14.91
N GLU A 160 -15.48 8.12 14.23
CA GLU A 160 -15.30 6.81 14.88
C GLU A 160 -13.88 6.63 15.43
N PHE A 161 -12.84 7.05 14.67
CA PHE A 161 -11.46 6.74 15.02
C PHE A 161 -10.62 7.94 15.45
N LEU A 162 -10.99 9.17 15.09
CA LEU A 162 -10.30 10.39 15.54
C LEU A 162 -11.13 11.22 16.54
N GLY A 163 -12.44 10.98 16.66
CA GLY A 163 -13.34 11.72 17.54
C GLY A 163 -13.66 13.14 17.06
N ILE A 164 -13.40 13.45 15.80
CA ILE A 164 -13.66 14.76 15.18
C ILE A 164 -14.43 14.59 13.87
N PRO A 165 -15.17 15.62 13.38
CA PRO A 165 -15.74 15.59 12.04
C PRO A 165 -14.63 15.60 10.99
N ALA A 166 -14.86 14.92 9.85
CA ALA A 166 -13.91 14.96 8.74
C ALA A 166 -13.84 16.38 8.12
N PRO A 167 -12.63 16.89 7.87
CA PRO A 167 -12.47 18.11 7.08
C PRO A 167 -12.84 17.84 5.61
N ALA A 168 -13.19 18.90 4.88
CA ALA A 168 -13.39 18.80 3.43
C ALA A 168 -12.06 18.52 2.73
N ILE A 169 -12.01 17.47 1.91
CA ILE A 169 -10.83 17.10 1.10
C ILE A 169 -10.95 17.86 -0.23
N THR A 170 -10.43 19.07 -0.28
CA THR A 170 -10.55 19.96 -1.45
C THR A 170 -9.36 19.86 -2.39
N GLU A 171 -8.21 19.45 -1.91
CA GLU A 171 -6.96 19.37 -2.68
C GLU A 171 -6.44 17.95 -2.75
N ARG A 172 -6.18 17.50 -3.97
CA ARG A 172 -5.74 16.13 -4.25
C ARG A 172 -4.56 16.13 -5.21
N VAL A 173 -3.76 15.08 -5.10
CA VAL A 173 -2.70 14.74 -6.04
C VAL A 173 -2.81 13.27 -6.40
N THR A 174 -2.12 12.85 -7.45
CA THR A 174 -1.93 11.43 -7.71
C THR A 174 -0.88 10.89 -6.76
N GLY A 175 -1.22 9.83 -6.05
CA GLY A 175 -0.37 9.16 -5.09
C GLY A 175 -0.40 7.65 -5.23
N HIS A 176 0.53 6.98 -4.57
CA HIS A 176 0.62 5.53 -4.49
C HIS A 176 -0.54 4.92 -3.70
N ALA A 177 -1.01 5.64 -2.70
CA ALA A 177 -2.15 5.29 -1.84
C ALA A 177 -1.93 4.07 -0.92
N ASP A 178 -0.72 3.52 -0.89
CA ASP A 178 -0.28 2.46 0.03
C ASP A 178 1.24 2.54 0.28
N LEU A 179 1.74 3.77 0.48
CA LEU A 179 3.16 4.02 0.67
C LEU A 179 3.58 3.64 2.10
N GLN A 180 4.10 2.44 2.24
CA GLN A 180 4.52 1.84 3.50
C GLN A 180 5.82 1.04 3.33
N TRP A 181 6.48 0.70 4.42
CA TRP A 181 7.82 0.10 4.38
C TRP A 181 7.87 -1.31 3.79
N ALA A 182 6.75 -2.05 3.78
CA ALA A 182 6.66 -3.34 3.10
C ALA A 182 6.58 -3.20 1.56
N ASN A 183 6.26 -2.00 1.06
CA ASN A 183 6.17 -1.70 -0.38
C ASN A 183 7.38 -0.93 -0.92
N LEU A 184 8.42 -0.74 -0.10
CA LEU A 184 9.64 -0.03 -0.46
C LEU A 184 10.85 -0.94 -0.31
N THR A 185 11.74 -0.94 -1.31
CA THR A 185 12.98 -1.72 -1.24
C THR A 185 14.12 -0.93 -0.62
N HIS A 186 15.13 -1.64 -0.12
CA HIS A 186 16.46 -1.04 0.13
C HIS A 186 17.03 -0.43 -1.15
N ALA A 187 18.18 0.26 -1.03
CA ALA A 187 18.83 0.90 -2.16
C ALA A 187 19.30 -0.12 -3.23
N PRO A 188 19.06 0.15 -4.53
CA PRO A 188 18.24 1.25 -5.04
C PRO A 188 16.75 1.09 -4.70
N LEU A 189 16.06 2.23 -4.44
CA LEU A 189 14.63 2.25 -4.18
C LEU A 189 13.85 1.72 -5.39
N VAL A 190 12.87 0.85 -5.11
CA VAL A 190 11.76 0.53 -6.00
C VAL A 190 10.47 0.55 -5.18
N ILE A 191 9.44 1.22 -5.69
CA ILE A 191 8.11 1.29 -5.08
C ILE A 191 7.27 0.14 -5.64
N LEU A 192 6.80 -0.75 -4.76
CA LEU A 192 6.05 -1.96 -5.11
C LEU A 192 4.55 -1.78 -4.85
N ASP A 193 3.73 -2.71 -5.36
CA ASP A 193 2.30 -2.86 -5.07
C ASP A 193 1.40 -1.73 -5.56
N TRP A 194 1.32 -1.57 -6.88
CA TRP A 194 0.62 -0.50 -7.60
C TRP A 194 -0.90 -0.71 -7.76
N GLU A 195 -1.55 -1.55 -6.94
CA GLU A 195 -2.97 -1.83 -7.11
C GLU A 195 -3.90 -0.68 -6.65
N ARG A 196 -3.47 0.15 -5.69
CA ARG A 196 -4.29 1.18 -5.07
C ARG A 196 -4.06 2.61 -5.57
N TRP A 197 -3.04 2.86 -6.38
CA TRP A 197 -2.67 4.21 -6.78
C TRP A 197 -3.85 5.00 -7.41
N GLY A 198 -3.85 6.31 -7.22
CA GLY A 198 -4.92 7.18 -7.69
C GLY A 198 -4.94 8.53 -6.97
N ALA A 199 -6.05 9.26 -7.09
CA ALA A 199 -6.19 10.54 -6.41
C ALA A 199 -6.31 10.36 -4.90
N VAL A 200 -5.37 10.98 -4.17
CA VAL A 200 -5.30 11.03 -2.71
C VAL A 200 -5.21 12.48 -2.24
N PRO A 201 -5.56 12.78 -0.99
CA PRO A 201 -5.31 14.10 -0.41
C PRO A 201 -3.83 14.47 -0.44
N ILE A 202 -3.52 15.75 -0.64
CA ILE A 202 -2.14 16.24 -0.56
C ILE A 202 -1.52 15.82 0.76
N GLY A 203 -0.29 15.28 0.71
CA GLY A 203 0.46 14.85 1.88
C GLY A 203 0.12 13.45 2.39
N TYR A 204 -0.86 12.75 1.82
CA TYR A 204 -1.28 11.42 2.29
C TYR A 204 -0.14 10.38 2.23
N ASP A 205 0.54 10.22 1.09
CA ASP A 205 1.62 9.22 0.95
C ASP A 205 2.80 9.47 1.91
N PRO A 206 3.38 10.70 1.99
CA PRO A 206 4.42 10.94 2.98
C PRO A 206 3.92 10.82 4.43
N ALA A 207 2.64 11.11 4.69
CA ALA A 207 2.06 10.90 6.01
C ALA A 207 1.88 9.41 6.34
N MET A 208 1.48 8.58 5.37
CA MET A 208 1.43 7.11 5.57
C MET A 208 2.81 6.56 5.92
N LEU A 209 3.85 7.01 5.22
CA LEU A 209 5.21 6.61 5.54
C LEU A 209 5.63 7.09 6.94
N TYR A 210 5.28 8.33 7.30
CA TYR A 210 5.55 8.92 8.61
C TYR A 210 4.88 8.14 9.75
N VAL A 211 3.58 7.86 9.65
CA VAL A 211 2.85 7.17 10.73
C VAL A 211 3.30 5.72 10.91
N ASN A 212 3.75 5.07 9.83
CA ASN A 212 4.38 3.75 9.90
C ASN A 212 5.84 3.79 10.42
N SER A 213 6.38 4.97 10.71
CA SER A 213 7.74 5.17 11.25
C SER A 213 7.77 5.60 12.71
N LEU A 214 6.62 5.82 13.35
CA LEU A 214 6.53 6.40 14.70
C LEU A 214 7.29 5.61 15.80
N ARG A 215 7.54 4.32 15.58
CA ARG A 215 8.35 3.49 16.49
C ARG A 215 9.85 3.76 16.35
N VAL A 216 10.28 4.46 15.30
CA VAL A 216 11.68 4.81 15.01
C VAL A 216 11.79 6.32 14.84
N PRO A 217 11.85 7.10 15.94
CA PRO A 217 11.77 8.57 15.91
C PRO A 217 12.72 9.24 14.92
N ALA A 218 13.96 8.76 14.82
CA ALA A 218 14.94 9.32 13.90
C ALA A 218 14.49 9.25 12.42
N VAL A 219 13.83 8.16 12.03
CA VAL A 219 13.28 8.01 10.68
C VAL A 219 12.01 8.84 10.51
N ALA A 220 11.14 8.87 11.52
CA ALA A 220 9.95 9.73 11.51
C ALA A 220 10.34 11.21 11.34
N ASP A 221 11.32 11.69 12.11
CA ASP A 221 11.86 13.05 12.01
C ASP A 221 12.47 13.31 10.62
N ARG A 222 13.18 12.33 10.07
CA ARG A 222 13.72 12.42 8.71
C ARG A 222 12.60 12.60 7.68
N ILE A 223 11.53 11.81 7.73
CA ILE A 223 10.39 11.95 6.81
C ILE A 223 9.74 13.33 6.95
N ARG A 224 9.54 13.80 8.20
CA ARG A 224 9.02 15.15 8.44
C ARG A 224 9.88 16.22 7.78
N ALA A 225 11.23 16.13 7.89
CA ALA A 225 12.15 17.07 7.29
C ALA A 225 12.12 17.01 5.75
N GLU A 226 12.13 15.80 5.17
CA GLU A 226 12.11 15.59 3.71
C GLU A 226 10.84 16.15 3.06
N PHE A 227 9.70 15.99 3.72
CA PHE A 227 8.38 16.35 3.20
C PHE A 227 7.74 17.54 3.93
N ALA A 228 8.51 18.35 4.66
CA ALA A 228 8.01 19.51 5.40
C ALA A 228 7.21 20.48 4.50
N HIS A 229 7.68 20.68 3.26
CA HIS A 229 7.03 21.55 2.27
C HIS A 229 5.61 21.13 1.91
N VAL A 230 5.24 19.86 2.18
CA VAL A 230 3.89 19.32 1.99
C VAL A 230 3.19 19.13 3.34
N LEU A 231 3.83 18.39 4.28
CA LEU A 231 3.21 17.98 5.54
C LEU A 231 2.88 19.15 6.48
N ASP A 232 3.62 20.26 6.42
CA ASP A 232 3.41 21.43 7.28
C ASP A 232 2.36 22.41 6.70
N THR A 233 1.79 22.09 5.53
CA THR A 233 0.70 22.87 4.94
C THR A 233 -0.67 22.51 5.54
N PRO A 234 -1.70 23.37 5.43
CA PRO A 234 -3.06 23.01 5.83
C PRO A 234 -3.59 21.75 5.11
N ALA A 235 -3.34 21.61 3.80
CA ALA A 235 -3.73 20.45 3.03
C ALA A 235 -2.97 19.16 3.48
N GLY A 236 -1.66 19.27 3.72
CA GLY A 236 -0.84 18.17 4.22
C GLY A 236 -1.26 17.68 5.61
N ARG A 237 -1.74 18.58 6.48
CA ARG A 237 -2.31 18.20 7.78
C ARG A 237 -3.59 17.38 7.62
N ILE A 238 -4.43 17.67 6.62
CA ILE A 238 -5.59 16.84 6.28
C ILE A 238 -5.13 15.46 5.80
N GLY A 239 -4.11 15.40 4.94
CA GLY A 239 -3.50 14.14 4.49
C GLY A 239 -2.99 13.30 5.66
N GLU A 240 -2.35 13.92 6.66
CA GLU A 240 -1.87 13.24 7.85
C GLU A 240 -3.03 12.75 8.75
N GLN A 241 -4.08 13.54 8.94
CA GLN A 241 -5.28 13.08 9.66
C GLN A 241 -5.92 11.86 8.98
N ILE A 242 -5.95 11.83 7.66
CA ILE A 242 -6.48 10.70 6.89
C ILE A 242 -5.60 9.45 7.06
N ALA A 243 -4.28 9.58 7.01
CA ALA A 243 -3.36 8.49 7.27
C ALA A 243 -3.54 7.93 8.70
N LEU A 244 -3.66 8.80 9.70
CA LEU A 244 -3.95 8.40 11.08
C LEU A 244 -5.29 7.69 11.23
N ALA A 245 -6.35 8.19 10.56
CA ALA A 245 -7.68 7.58 10.59
C ALA A 245 -7.65 6.17 9.98
N GLU A 246 -6.96 5.97 8.85
CA GLU A 246 -6.80 4.65 8.21
C GLU A 246 -6.05 3.68 9.12
N MET A 247 -4.94 4.13 9.73
CA MET A 247 -4.17 3.29 10.64
C MET A 247 -4.93 2.96 11.93
N LEU A 248 -5.66 3.90 12.52
CA LEU A 248 -6.50 3.63 13.69
C LEU A 248 -7.70 2.73 13.36
N GLN A 249 -8.26 2.84 12.14
CA GLN A 249 -9.26 1.89 11.66
C GLN A 249 -8.67 0.48 11.54
N ALA A 250 -7.43 0.34 11.06
CA ALA A 250 -6.73 -0.95 11.02
C ALA A 250 -6.47 -1.51 12.42
N VAL A 251 -6.11 -0.65 13.39
CA VAL A 251 -6.02 -1.02 14.81
C VAL A 251 -7.37 -1.54 15.34
N GLY A 252 -8.48 -0.88 15.00
CA GLY A 252 -9.82 -1.33 15.36
C GLY A 252 -10.18 -2.72 14.80
N ARG A 253 -9.51 -3.15 13.74
CA ARG A 253 -9.63 -4.52 13.16
C ARG A 253 -8.64 -5.53 13.76
N GLY A 254 -7.85 -5.13 14.75
CA GLY A 254 -6.86 -5.98 15.40
C GLY A 254 -5.48 -5.99 14.75
N TRP A 255 -5.21 -5.09 13.78
CA TRP A 255 -3.90 -4.93 13.14
C TRP A 255 -3.09 -3.81 13.85
N TYR A 256 -1.76 -3.85 13.78
CA TYR A 256 -0.86 -2.78 14.29
C TYR A 256 -1.09 -2.36 15.75
N ILE A 257 -1.49 -3.29 16.60
CA ILE A 257 -1.85 -3.02 18.01
C ILE A 257 -0.69 -2.33 18.76
N GLU A 258 0.54 -2.73 18.48
CA GLU A 258 1.74 -2.14 19.11
C GLU A 258 2.00 -0.70 18.69
N LEU A 259 1.55 -0.29 17.49
CA LEU A 259 1.67 1.07 17.00
C LEU A 259 0.56 2.00 17.55
N SER A 260 -0.55 1.42 18.01
CA SER A 260 -1.76 2.13 18.45
C SER A 260 -1.49 3.27 19.45
N PRO A 261 -0.68 3.12 20.51
CA PRO A 261 -0.43 4.21 21.46
C PRO A 261 0.21 5.44 20.78
N LEU A 262 1.16 5.22 19.85
CA LEU A 262 1.85 6.29 19.12
C LEU A 262 0.93 6.98 18.12
N LEU A 263 0.11 6.22 17.41
CA LEU A 263 -0.90 6.77 16.49
C LEU A 263 -1.91 7.65 17.22
N ARG A 264 -2.39 7.21 18.38
CA ARG A 264 -3.34 7.95 19.23
C ARG A 264 -2.72 9.24 19.75
N GLN A 265 -1.49 9.17 20.26
CA GLN A 265 -0.77 10.35 20.73
C GLN A 265 -0.57 11.35 19.60
N ARG A 266 -0.11 10.87 18.42
CA ARG A 266 0.10 11.76 17.27
C ARG A 266 -1.21 12.39 16.79
N SER A 267 -2.30 11.64 16.81
CA SER A 267 -3.63 12.17 16.46
C SER A 267 -4.07 13.26 17.45
N GLU A 268 -3.88 13.06 18.75
CA GLU A 268 -4.18 14.05 19.78
C GLU A 268 -3.32 15.32 19.61
N ASP A 269 -2.02 15.15 19.35
CA ASP A 269 -1.11 16.28 19.10
C ASP A 269 -1.51 17.10 17.86
N LEU A 270 -2.00 16.42 16.80
CA LEU A 270 -2.38 17.07 15.56
C LEU A 270 -3.75 17.75 15.61
N THR A 271 -4.72 17.16 16.31
CA THR A 271 -6.12 17.58 16.31
C THR A 271 -6.53 18.33 17.58
N GLY A 272 -5.78 18.18 18.68
CA GLY A 272 -6.17 18.65 20.01
C GLY A 272 -7.26 17.78 20.67
N VAL A 273 -7.67 16.69 20.03
CA VAL A 273 -8.73 15.80 20.52
C VAL A 273 -8.18 14.38 20.67
N ARG A 274 -8.36 13.81 21.86
CA ARG A 274 -7.98 12.41 22.10
C ARG A 274 -8.90 11.47 21.31
N PRO A 275 -8.34 10.58 20.48
CA PRO A 275 -9.12 9.60 19.75
C PRO A 275 -9.97 8.73 20.69
N PRO A 276 -11.18 8.31 20.30
CA PRO A 276 -12.00 7.36 21.06
C PRO A 276 -11.25 6.06 21.32
N ASP A 277 -11.51 5.42 22.46
CA ASP A 277 -10.95 4.09 22.68
C ASP A 277 -11.50 3.12 21.64
N PRO A 278 -10.66 2.22 21.10
CA PRO A 278 -11.13 1.27 20.10
C PRO A 278 -12.27 0.44 20.68
N SER A 279 -13.44 0.48 20.03
CA SER A 279 -14.49 -0.47 20.36
C SER A 279 -13.93 -1.89 20.22
N PRO A 280 -14.23 -2.82 21.14
CA PRO A 280 -13.76 -4.19 21.00
C PRO A 280 -14.20 -4.72 19.64
N ALA A 281 -13.24 -5.20 18.85
CA ALA A 281 -13.49 -5.71 17.51
C ALA A 281 -14.66 -6.70 17.52
N HIS A 282 -15.70 -6.42 16.77
CA HIS A 282 -16.69 -7.44 16.45
C HIS A 282 -15.97 -8.52 15.63
N PRO A 283 -15.96 -9.80 16.05
CA PRO A 283 -15.19 -10.86 15.42
C PRO A 283 -15.63 -11.22 13.98
N ASN A 284 -16.52 -10.45 13.36
CA ASN A 284 -17.12 -10.73 12.05
C ASN A 284 -17.31 -9.47 11.17
N ALA A 285 -16.44 -8.48 11.23
CA ALA A 285 -16.49 -7.34 10.30
C ALA A 285 -15.45 -7.45 9.20
#